data_4a82acd2ddfcc402caf96af8f821345a
#
_entry.id   4a82acd2ddfcc402caf96af8f821345a
#
_cell.length_a   1.000
_cell.length_b   1.000
_cell.length_c   1.000
_cell.angle_alpha   90.00
_cell.angle_beta   90.00
_cell.angle_gamma   90.00
#
_symmetry.space_group_name_H-M   'P 1'
#
loop_
_entity.id
_entity.type
_entity.pdbx_description
1 polymer ?
#
loop_
_entity_poly.entity_id
_entity_poly.type
_entity_poly.pdbx_seq_one_letter_code
_entity_poly.pdbx_strand_id
1 'polypeptide(L)'
;MNGLLLTATGGALPGRTVTNDELSQMVDTSDAWIASRTGIRTRHWCTAEESAATLAIAAARQALERSGLSPSDISCCVCATLSAPDATPSVAVGCRRRWVCRRTGPRWISTRPAPAFCTAWPWRGGCWKRWRAVRLVIGCEALSRLMDPADRSTCVLFGDGAGAAIFRLADTPFALTLGARGSDVLHAGGPDRNGSAPITMDGRAVFRFAVETLQVPPRGAGRNAAHPQRSVVGVCHQANSRIIDHCVKALNADPAKFYKNMDRHGNTSAASIPVALNELAERGLLPAGASRWPVSASAAPDMGRRDFSV
;
A
#
# COMPACT_ATOMS: atom_id res chain seq x y z
N MET A 1 -8.21 19.22 14.08
CA MET A 1 -8.51 17.79 13.90
C MET A 1 -7.31 17.01 14.39
N ASN A 2 -7.50 15.95 15.21
CA ASN A 2 -6.39 15.14 15.68
C ASN A 2 -5.80 14.37 14.52
N GLY A 3 -4.55 14.60 14.19
CA GLY A 3 -3.80 13.88 13.19
C GLY A 3 -3.23 12.57 13.72
N LEU A 4 -2.35 12.00 12.93
CA LEU A 4 -1.65 10.75 13.24
C LEU A 4 -0.15 11.00 13.26
N LEU A 5 0.51 10.46 14.27
CA LEU A 5 1.96 10.39 14.37
C LEU A 5 2.41 8.98 14.01
N LEU A 6 3.26 8.84 13.01
CA LEU A 6 3.94 7.59 12.69
C LEU A 6 4.96 7.31 13.77
N THR A 7 4.83 6.19 14.46
CA THR A 7 5.70 5.80 15.59
C THR A 7 6.79 4.84 15.15
N ALA A 8 6.44 3.86 14.34
CA ALA A 8 7.38 2.87 13.83
C ALA A 8 6.87 2.23 12.54
N THR A 9 7.80 1.64 11.79
CA THR A 9 7.52 0.89 10.55
C THR A 9 8.21 -0.46 10.57
N GLY A 10 7.72 -1.37 9.73
CA GLY A 10 8.35 -2.64 9.45
C GLY A 10 8.06 -3.08 8.02
N GLY A 11 8.95 -3.86 7.45
CA GLY A 11 8.84 -4.39 6.08
C GLY A 11 9.19 -5.87 6.02
N ALA A 12 8.60 -6.58 5.08
CA ALA A 12 8.95 -7.95 4.76
C ALA A 12 8.76 -8.18 3.26
N LEU A 13 9.80 -8.68 2.64
CA LEU A 13 9.82 -9.05 1.22
C LEU A 13 10.10 -10.54 1.10
N PRO A 14 9.55 -11.24 0.10
CA PRO A 14 9.94 -12.62 -0.19
C PRO A 14 11.43 -12.74 -0.47
N GLY A 15 11.98 -13.91 -0.14
CA GLY A 15 13.41 -14.20 -0.38
C GLY A 15 13.77 -14.32 -1.86
N ARG A 16 12.81 -14.68 -2.73
CA ARG A 16 13.02 -14.83 -4.16
C ARG A 16 12.89 -13.49 -4.89
N THR A 17 13.99 -13.00 -5.44
CA THR A 17 14.00 -11.87 -6.38
C THR A 17 13.84 -12.38 -7.81
N VAL A 18 12.99 -11.73 -8.59
CA VAL A 18 12.73 -12.01 -10.00
C VAL A 18 13.17 -10.80 -10.82
N THR A 19 14.07 -11.01 -11.79
CA THR A 19 14.61 -9.96 -12.66
C THR A 19 13.77 -9.83 -13.93
N ASN A 20 13.96 -8.73 -14.66
CA ASN A 20 13.35 -8.56 -15.99
C ASN A 20 13.91 -9.58 -17.00
N ASP A 21 15.19 -9.96 -16.86
CA ASP A 21 15.81 -10.98 -17.73
C ASP A 21 15.19 -12.35 -17.48
N GLU A 22 14.86 -12.71 -16.23
CA GLU A 22 14.11 -13.94 -15.94
C GLU A 22 12.73 -13.91 -16.59
N LEU A 23 12.02 -12.79 -16.54
CA LEU A 23 10.72 -12.64 -17.19
C LEU A 23 10.81 -12.73 -18.72
N SER A 24 11.91 -12.29 -19.32
CA SER A 24 12.13 -12.40 -20.77
C SER A 24 12.24 -13.86 -21.26
N GLN A 25 12.48 -14.81 -20.36
CA GLN A 25 12.42 -16.24 -20.68
C GLN A 25 11.00 -16.80 -20.64
N MET A 26 10.05 -16.08 -20.04
CA MET A 26 8.66 -16.52 -19.84
C MET A 26 7.71 -15.86 -20.84
N VAL A 27 7.93 -14.59 -21.19
CA VAL A 27 7.08 -13.81 -22.10
C VAL A 27 7.93 -12.95 -23.03
N ASP A 28 7.38 -12.59 -24.18
CA ASP A 28 8.06 -11.74 -25.17
C ASP A 28 8.25 -10.31 -24.63
N THR A 29 9.37 -10.06 -23.95
CA THR A 29 9.72 -8.79 -23.33
C THR A 29 11.26 -8.63 -23.20
N SER A 30 11.71 -7.50 -22.62
CA SER A 30 13.13 -7.26 -22.30
C SER A 30 13.25 -6.30 -21.10
N ASP A 31 14.41 -6.30 -20.42
CA ASP A 31 14.66 -5.32 -19.35
C ASP A 31 14.47 -3.88 -19.85
N ALA A 32 15.00 -3.54 -21.01
CA ALA A 32 14.85 -2.21 -21.60
C ALA A 32 13.38 -1.84 -21.82
N TRP A 33 12.55 -2.78 -22.30
CA TRP A 33 11.12 -2.55 -22.52
C TRP A 33 10.38 -2.33 -21.21
N ILE A 34 10.58 -3.20 -20.20
CA ILE A 34 9.92 -3.10 -18.90
C ILE A 34 10.36 -1.82 -18.18
N ALA A 35 11.67 -1.60 -18.04
CA ALA A 35 12.21 -0.47 -17.32
C ALA A 35 11.78 0.88 -17.91
N SER A 36 11.80 1.02 -19.24
CA SER A 36 11.37 2.27 -19.90
C SER A 36 9.89 2.59 -19.74
N ARG A 37 9.04 1.57 -19.56
CA ARG A 37 7.59 1.74 -19.46
C ARG A 37 7.07 1.82 -18.03
N THR A 38 7.80 1.23 -17.08
CA THR A 38 7.31 1.06 -15.70
C THR A 38 8.27 1.62 -14.66
N GLY A 39 9.55 1.68 -14.97
CA GLY A 39 10.63 1.94 -14.01
C GLY A 39 11.05 0.70 -13.22
N ILE A 40 10.42 -0.47 -13.43
CA ILE A 40 10.65 -1.70 -12.67
C ILE A 40 11.82 -2.47 -13.28
N ARG A 41 12.76 -2.93 -12.46
CA ARG A 41 13.88 -3.80 -12.85
C ARG A 41 13.81 -5.17 -12.18
N THR A 42 13.40 -5.19 -10.92
CA THR A 42 13.20 -6.43 -10.16
C THR A 42 11.90 -6.39 -9.38
N ARG A 43 11.45 -7.53 -8.94
CA ARG A 43 10.36 -7.74 -8.00
C ARG A 43 10.64 -8.95 -7.15
N HIS A 44 9.82 -9.15 -6.12
CA HIS A 44 9.90 -10.33 -5.28
C HIS A 44 8.64 -11.17 -5.47
N TRP A 45 8.80 -12.49 -5.51
CA TRP A 45 7.69 -13.44 -5.58
C TRP A 45 7.78 -14.44 -4.44
N CYS A 46 6.67 -14.67 -3.78
CA CYS A 46 6.55 -15.64 -2.70
C CYS A 46 6.95 -17.05 -3.14
N THR A 47 7.77 -17.72 -2.34
CA THR A 47 8.01 -19.15 -2.42
C THR A 47 6.78 -19.95 -1.97
N ALA A 48 6.85 -21.27 -2.00
CA ALA A 48 5.74 -22.12 -1.55
C ALA A 48 5.39 -21.92 -0.06
N GLU A 49 6.41 -21.62 0.75
CA GLU A 49 6.30 -21.45 2.21
C GLU A 49 5.88 -20.03 2.61
N GLU A 50 5.96 -19.06 1.70
CA GLU A 50 5.62 -17.67 1.93
C GLU A 50 4.19 -17.36 1.48
N SER A 51 3.57 -16.38 2.09
CA SER A 51 2.23 -15.88 1.76
C SER A 51 2.06 -14.44 2.21
N ALA A 52 1.01 -13.76 1.73
CA ALA A 52 0.66 -12.44 2.23
C ALA A 52 0.52 -12.42 3.78
N ALA A 53 0.04 -13.51 4.38
CA ALA A 53 -0.11 -13.63 5.81
C ALA A 53 1.23 -13.78 6.54
N THR A 54 2.17 -14.59 6.04
CA THR A 54 3.49 -14.76 6.65
C THR A 54 4.30 -13.47 6.57
N LEU A 55 4.25 -12.78 5.43
CA LEU A 55 4.89 -11.48 5.24
C LEU A 55 4.27 -10.40 6.13
N ALA A 56 2.93 -10.35 6.24
CA ALA A 56 2.23 -9.41 7.13
C ALA A 56 2.66 -9.59 8.59
N ILE A 57 2.81 -10.84 9.04
CA ILE A 57 3.27 -11.17 10.39
C ILE A 57 4.70 -10.68 10.60
N ALA A 58 5.59 -10.90 9.65
CA ALA A 58 6.98 -10.48 9.75
C ALA A 58 7.11 -8.95 9.80
N ALA A 59 6.45 -8.23 8.88
CA ALA A 59 6.45 -6.77 8.84
C ALA A 59 5.88 -6.15 10.13
N ALA A 60 4.77 -6.69 10.63
CA ALA A 60 4.15 -6.18 11.83
C ALA A 60 4.99 -6.45 13.10
N ARG A 61 5.69 -7.60 13.17
CA ARG A 61 6.63 -7.91 14.26
C ARG A 61 7.75 -6.87 14.28
N GLN A 62 8.36 -6.61 13.14
CA GLN A 62 9.44 -5.63 13.03
C GLN A 62 8.98 -4.22 13.45
N ALA A 63 7.77 -3.79 13.00
CA ALA A 63 7.20 -2.52 13.42
C ALA A 63 6.98 -2.45 14.95
N LEU A 64 6.50 -3.53 15.55
CA LEU A 64 6.25 -3.59 16.97
C LEU A 64 7.55 -3.54 17.79
N GLU A 65 8.56 -4.31 17.41
CA GLU A 65 9.89 -4.30 18.03
C GLU A 65 10.52 -2.91 18.00
N ARG A 66 10.46 -2.25 16.83
CA ARG A 66 11.01 -0.89 16.68
C ARG A 66 10.23 0.18 17.41
N SER A 67 8.96 -0.06 17.70
CA SER A 67 8.12 0.90 18.43
C SER A 67 8.39 0.92 19.94
N GLY A 68 9.03 -0.09 20.49
CA GLY A 68 9.18 -0.31 21.92
C GLY A 68 7.86 -0.59 22.65
N LEU A 69 6.77 -0.83 21.92
CA LEU A 69 5.45 -1.08 22.46
C LEU A 69 5.23 -2.57 22.71
N SER A 70 4.44 -2.87 23.72
CA SER A 70 3.89 -4.21 23.94
C SER A 70 2.76 -4.50 22.95
N PRO A 71 2.57 -5.75 22.52
CA PRO A 71 1.39 -6.16 21.75
C PRO A 71 0.06 -5.75 22.39
N SER A 72 0.00 -5.68 23.73
CA SER A 72 -1.20 -5.26 24.47
C SER A 72 -1.52 -3.78 24.33
N ASP A 73 -0.56 -2.95 23.89
CA ASP A 73 -0.78 -1.53 23.64
C ASP A 73 -1.51 -1.29 22.30
N ILE A 74 -1.45 -2.27 21.39
CA ILE A 74 -2.12 -2.20 20.10
C ILE A 74 -3.62 -2.37 20.27
N SER A 75 -4.35 -1.31 20.13
CA SER A 75 -5.80 -1.30 20.32
C SER A 75 -6.59 -1.60 19.05
N CYS A 76 -6.00 -1.41 17.88
CA CYS A 76 -6.64 -1.72 16.61
C CYS A 76 -5.59 -2.23 15.61
N CYS A 77 -5.94 -3.30 14.89
CA CYS A 77 -5.15 -3.82 13.78
C CYS A 77 -6.01 -3.81 12.51
N VAL A 78 -5.50 -3.17 11.46
CA VAL A 78 -6.11 -3.17 10.13
C VAL A 78 -5.12 -3.77 9.15
N CYS A 79 -5.59 -4.74 8.37
CA CYS A 79 -4.80 -5.36 7.31
C CYS A 79 -5.48 -5.13 5.96
N ALA A 80 -4.75 -4.54 5.03
CA ALA A 80 -5.15 -4.31 3.65
C ALA A 80 -4.51 -5.37 2.76
N THR A 81 -5.33 -6.16 2.08
CA THR A 81 -4.89 -7.18 1.11
C THR A 81 -6.02 -7.60 0.20
N LEU A 82 -5.70 -7.98 -1.03
CA LEU A 82 -6.60 -8.67 -1.95
C LEU A 82 -6.17 -10.14 -2.20
N SER A 83 -5.00 -10.51 -1.70
CA SER A 83 -4.35 -11.81 -1.90
C SER A 83 -4.22 -12.62 -0.59
N ALA A 84 -5.22 -12.51 0.29
CA ALA A 84 -5.26 -13.31 1.51
C ALA A 84 -5.23 -14.82 1.18
N PRO A 85 -4.38 -15.62 1.87
CA PRO A 85 -4.30 -17.06 1.58
C PRO A 85 -5.58 -17.80 1.97
N ASP A 86 -6.31 -17.27 2.96
CA ASP A 86 -7.54 -17.86 3.48
C ASP A 86 -8.66 -16.83 3.50
N ALA A 87 -9.88 -17.26 3.17
CA ALA A 87 -11.07 -16.43 3.36
C ALA A 87 -11.35 -16.20 4.86
N THR A 88 -11.06 -17.19 5.70
CA THR A 88 -11.15 -17.17 7.16
C THR A 88 -10.19 -18.17 7.80
N PRO A 89 -9.49 -17.85 8.90
CA PRO A 89 -9.47 -16.56 9.58
C PRO A 89 -8.76 -15.48 8.76
N SER A 90 -9.16 -14.25 8.97
CA SER A 90 -8.57 -13.12 8.28
C SER A 90 -7.08 -12.91 8.63
N VAL A 91 -6.28 -12.34 7.71
CA VAL A 91 -4.85 -12.03 7.94
C VAL A 91 -4.66 -11.21 9.23
N ALA A 92 -5.52 -10.21 9.48
CA ALA A 92 -5.45 -9.41 10.71
C ALA A 92 -5.69 -10.25 11.98
N VAL A 93 -6.51 -11.29 11.90
CA VAL A 93 -6.71 -12.24 13.00
C VAL A 93 -5.51 -13.19 13.13
N GLY A 94 -4.93 -13.61 12.02
CA GLY A 94 -3.69 -14.41 11.99
C GLY A 94 -2.50 -13.69 12.65
N CYS A 95 -2.33 -12.41 12.36
CA CYS A 95 -1.33 -11.55 13.02
C CYS A 95 -1.52 -11.53 14.54
N ARG A 96 -2.78 -11.51 15.01
CA ARG A 96 -3.10 -11.55 16.45
C ARG A 96 -2.77 -12.88 17.11
N ARG A 97 -3.12 -13.99 16.48
CA ARG A 97 -2.93 -15.32 17.10
C ARG A 97 -1.46 -15.59 17.45
N ARG A 98 -0.55 -15.00 16.70
CA ARG A 98 0.90 -15.10 16.93
C ARG A 98 1.46 -14.03 17.86
N TRP A 99 0.69 -12.95 18.13
CA TRP A 99 1.05 -11.89 19.08
C TRP A 99 -0.16 -11.59 19.95
N VAL A 100 0.07 -11.53 21.26
CA VAL A 100 -0.98 -11.29 22.24
C VAL A 100 -1.41 -9.82 22.22
N CYS A 101 -2.08 -9.36 21.15
CA CYS A 101 -2.81 -8.08 21.19
C CYS A 101 -4.02 -8.20 22.14
N ARG A 102 -4.48 -7.10 22.73
CA ARG A 102 -5.67 -7.07 23.60
C ARG A 102 -6.82 -7.85 22.99
N ARG A 103 -7.49 -8.71 23.79
CA ARG A 103 -8.60 -9.56 23.33
C ARG A 103 -9.82 -8.78 22.83
N THR A 104 -9.98 -7.50 23.20
CA THR A 104 -11.21 -6.70 23.06
C THR A 104 -11.16 -5.58 22.01
N GLY A 105 -10.08 -5.43 21.23
CA GLY A 105 -9.97 -4.36 20.22
C GLY A 105 -10.54 -4.74 18.86
N PRO A 106 -11.07 -3.79 18.07
CA PRO A 106 -11.58 -4.01 16.72
C PRO A 106 -10.45 -4.44 15.77
N ARG A 107 -10.79 -5.35 14.86
CA ARG A 107 -9.88 -5.90 13.84
C ARG A 107 -10.61 -5.95 12.52
N TRP A 108 -9.94 -5.45 11.51
CA TRP A 108 -10.55 -5.27 10.22
C TRP A 108 -9.61 -5.76 9.14
N ILE A 109 -10.16 -6.46 8.17
CA ILE A 109 -9.58 -6.61 6.86
C ILE A 109 -10.26 -5.62 5.94
N SER A 110 -9.47 -4.98 5.10
CA SER A 110 -9.97 -4.28 3.93
C SER A 110 -9.50 -5.05 2.71
N THR A 111 -10.41 -5.62 1.95
CA THR A 111 -10.14 -6.26 0.65
C THR A 111 -9.93 -5.25 -0.48
N ARG A 112 -9.79 -3.97 -0.17
CA ARG A 112 -9.50 -2.93 -1.16
C ARG A 112 -8.01 -2.93 -1.49
N PRO A 113 -7.63 -2.81 -2.77
CA PRO A 113 -6.22 -2.76 -3.19
C PRO A 113 -5.50 -1.50 -2.67
N ALA A 114 -4.47 -1.02 -3.32
CA ALA A 114 -3.56 0.04 -2.86
C ALA A 114 -4.13 1.18 -1.99
N PRO A 115 -5.37 1.71 -2.18
CA PRO A 115 -5.93 2.72 -1.28
C PRO A 115 -6.25 2.18 0.11
N ALA A 116 -6.35 0.87 0.30
CA ALA A 116 -6.79 0.31 1.57
C ALA A 116 -5.86 0.65 2.73
N PHE A 117 -4.54 0.72 2.50
CA PHE A 117 -3.61 1.19 3.52
C PHE A 117 -3.94 2.64 3.92
N CYS A 118 -4.20 3.54 2.96
CA CYS A 118 -4.57 4.93 3.23
C CYS A 118 -5.98 5.07 3.80
N THR A 119 -6.94 4.24 3.37
CA THR A 119 -8.32 4.28 3.87
C THR A 119 -8.48 3.65 5.25
N ALA A 120 -7.53 2.86 5.69
CA ALA A 120 -7.49 2.34 7.06
C ALA A 120 -7.29 3.45 8.11
N TRP A 121 -6.88 4.65 7.71
CA TRP A 121 -6.60 5.77 8.60
C TRP A 121 -7.82 6.53 9.12
N PRO A 122 -8.88 6.79 8.34
CA PRO A 122 -9.89 7.80 8.69
C PRO A 122 -11.17 7.26 9.30
N TRP A 123 -11.24 6.06 9.80
CA TRP A 123 -12.48 5.53 10.41
C TRP A 123 -12.93 6.36 11.61
N ARG A 124 -13.68 7.45 11.31
CA ARG A 124 -14.19 8.47 12.24
C ARG A 124 -15.52 8.15 12.91
N GLY A 125 -16.08 6.97 12.72
CA GLY A 125 -17.31 6.58 13.42
C GLY A 125 -17.08 6.43 14.94
N GLY A 126 -18.10 6.55 15.77
CA GLY A 126 -18.09 6.61 17.24
C GLY A 126 -17.13 5.72 18.05
N CYS A 127 -16.50 4.74 17.41
CA CYS A 127 -15.42 3.93 18.01
C CYS A 127 -14.13 4.72 18.32
N TRP A 128 -13.88 5.86 17.69
CA TRP A 128 -12.60 6.57 17.77
C TRP A 128 -12.39 7.38 19.05
N LYS A 129 -13.44 8.00 19.56
CA LYS A 129 -13.37 8.79 20.81
C LYS A 129 -13.14 7.90 22.05
N ARG A 130 -13.56 6.64 21.97
CA ARG A 130 -13.49 5.68 23.08
C ARG A 130 -12.14 4.94 23.15
N TRP A 131 -11.38 4.93 22.04
CA TRP A 131 -10.13 4.19 21.92
C TRP A 131 -8.97 5.17 21.74
N ARG A 132 -8.40 5.66 22.82
CA ARG A 132 -7.09 6.36 22.84
C ARG A 132 -6.03 5.38 22.40
N ALA A 133 -5.76 5.27 21.07
CA ALA A 133 -5.31 4.00 20.62
C ALA A 133 -4.11 4.08 19.70
N VAL A 134 -3.13 3.27 20.00
CA VAL A 134 -2.07 2.86 19.09
C VAL A 134 -2.69 1.92 18.05
N ARG A 135 -2.40 2.17 16.78
CA ARG A 135 -2.94 1.43 15.65
C ARG A 135 -1.83 0.80 14.85
N LEU A 136 -2.00 -0.46 14.56
CA LEU A 136 -1.18 -1.18 13.61
C LEU A 136 -1.94 -1.26 12.28
N VAL A 137 -1.35 -0.71 11.23
CA VAL A 137 -1.87 -0.77 9.86
C VAL A 137 -0.89 -1.54 9.01
N ILE A 138 -1.36 -2.57 8.32
CA ILE A 138 -0.56 -3.48 7.51
C ILE A 138 -1.08 -3.43 6.08
N GLY A 139 -0.20 -3.36 5.10
CA GLY A 139 -0.49 -3.67 3.71
C GLY A 139 0.34 -4.88 3.31
N CYS A 140 -0.28 -5.91 2.77
CA CYS A 140 0.42 -7.12 2.37
C CYS A 140 -0.19 -7.75 1.13
N GLU A 141 0.67 -8.28 0.26
CA GLU A 141 0.23 -8.91 -0.98
C GLU A 141 1.13 -10.08 -1.39
N ALA A 142 0.52 -11.06 -2.04
CA ALA A 142 1.14 -12.12 -2.80
C ALA A 142 0.50 -12.16 -4.20
N LEU A 143 0.70 -11.09 -4.98
CA LEU A 143 0.08 -10.88 -6.29
C LEU A 143 0.59 -11.87 -7.34
N SER A 144 1.81 -12.39 -7.15
CA SER A 144 2.37 -13.44 -8.00
C SER A 144 1.47 -14.67 -8.09
N ARG A 145 0.60 -14.89 -7.11
CA ARG A 145 -0.35 -16.02 -7.08
C ARG A 145 -1.69 -15.73 -7.75
N LEU A 146 -1.94 -14.45 -8.07
CA LEU A 146 -3.18 -13.99 -8.68
C LEU A 146 -3.00 -13.58 -10.14
N MET A 147 -1.78 -13.54 -10.66
CA MET A 147 -1.51 -13.19 -12.05
C MET A 147 -1.29 -14.44 -12.91
N ASP A 148 -1.53 -14.30 -14.21
CA ASP A 148 -1.10 -15.28 -15.20
C ASP A 148 0.36 -14.98 -15.58
N PRO A 149 1.30 -15.90 -15.33
CA PRO A 149 2.71 -15.69 -15.70
C PRO A 149 2.92 -15.56 -17.22
N ALA A 150 1.98 -16.01 -18.04
CA ALA A 150 2.02 -15.87 -19.50
C ALA A 150 1.42 -14.53 -19.99
N ASP A 151 0.71 -13.79 -19.14
CA ASP A 151 0.19 -12.47 -19.50
C ASP A 151 1.25 -11.38 -19.28
N ARG A 152 1.92 -10.98 -20.37
CA ARG A 152 2.91 -9.89 -20.36
C ARG A 152 2.36 -8.56 -19.83
N SER A 153 1.05 -8.33 -19.89
CA SER A 153 0.46 -7.05 -19.48
C SER A 153 0.46 -6.87 -17.95
N THR A 154 0.50 -7.96 -17.22
CA THR A 154 0.42 -8.00 -15.74
C THR A 154 1.66 -8.57 -15.07
N CYS A 155 2.24 -9.67 -15.56
CA CYS A 155 3.36 -10.35 -14.89
C CYS A 155 4.63 -9.48 -14.77
N VAL A 156 4.83 -8.52 -15.67
CA VAL A 156 5.96 -7.59 -15.63
C VAL A 156 5.82 -6.48 -14.59
N LEU A 157 4.64 -6.31 -13.99
CA LEU A 157 4.34 -5.22 -13.07
C LEU A 157 4.41 -5.62 -11.61
N PHE A 158 3.72 -6.73 -11.27
CA PHE A 158 3.40 -7.03 -9.89
C PHE A 158 4.53 -7.74 -9.15
N GLY A 159 4.66 -7.38 -7.87
CA GLY A 159 5.52 -8.01 -6.89
C GLY A 159 4.77 -8.28 -5.59
N ASP A 160 5.36 -9.12 -4.76
CA ASP A 160 4.86 -9.51 -3.46
C ASP A 160 5.61 -8.77 -2.35
N GLY A 161 4.96 -8.57 -1.21
CA GLY A 161 5.57 -7.92 -0.08
C GLY A 161 4.56 -7.55 1.01
N ALA A 162 5.08 -7.13 2.14
CA ALA A 162 4.30 -6.54 3.21
C ALA A 162 5.02 -5.37 3.84
N GLY A 163 4.27 -4.37 4.25
CA GLY A 163 4.73 -3.31 5.11
C GLY A 163 3.73 -3.04 6.22
N ALA A 164 4.23 -2.59 7.35
CA ALA A 164 3.44 -2.28 8.53
C ALA A 164 3.83 -0.91 9.08
N ALA A 165 2.87 -0.21 9.64
CA ALA A 165 3.08 1.07 10.31
C ALA A 165 2.28 1.16 11.60
N ILE A 166 2.90 1.67 12.65
CA ILE A 166 2.26 1.94 13.94
C ILE A 166 2.03 3.45 14.06
N PHE A 167 0.79 3.81 14.32
CA PHE A 167 0.36 5.19 14.48
C PHE A 167 -0.22 5.45 15.86
N ARG A 168 0.02 6.67 16.36
CA ARG A 168 -0.65 7.24 17.53
C ARG A 168 -1.46 8.46 17.12
N LEU A 169 -2.52 8.76 17.86
CA LEU A 169 -3.21 10.05 17.73
C LEU A 169 -2.29 11.16 18.21
N ALA A 170 -2.25 12.24 17.45
CA ALA A 170 -1.48 13.44 17.77
C ALA A 170 -2.31 14.68 17.43
N ASP A 171 -2.04 15.76 18.13
CA ASP A 171 -2.66 17.06 17.81
C ASP A 171 -1.88 17.72 16.66
N THR A 172 -2.03 17.15 15.49
CA THR A 172 -1.36 17.59 14.26
C THR A 172 -2.38 17.80 13.16
N PRO A 173 -2.14 18.71 12.21
CA PRO A 173 -3.02 18.88 11.07
C PRO A 173 -3.14 17.58 10.27
N PHE A 174 -4.37 17.24 9.91
CA PHE A 174 -4.68 16.08 9.08
C PHE A 174 -5.70 16.46 8.02
N ALA A 175 -5.40 16.14 6.78
CA ALA A 175 -6.32 16.30 5.66
C ALA A 175 -6.39 14.96 4.90
N LEU A 176 -7.59 14.61 4.47
CA LEU A 176 -7.86 13.38 3.75
C LEU A 176 -8.87 13.66 2.64
N THR A 177 -8.59 13.10 1.47
CA THR A 177 -9.56 12.98 0.38
C THR A 177 -9.69 11.53 0.01
N LEU A 178 -10.89 11.02 -0.04
CA LEU A 178 -11.24 9.68 -0.49
C LEU A 178 -12.19 9.80 -1.68
N GLY A 179 -12.04 8.88 -2.62
CA GLY A 179 -12.93 8.74 -3.76
C GLY A 179 -12.86 7.32 -4.30
N ALA A 180 -13.88 6.91 -5.03
CA ALA A 180 -13.93 5.66 -5.76
C ALA A 180 -14.66 5.88 -7.09
N ARG A 181 -14.23 5.16 -8.12
CA ARG A 181 -14.92 5.13 -9.43
C ARG A 181 -15.07 3.66 -9.82
N GLY A 182 -16.29 3.21 -10.03
CA GLY A 182 -16.57 1.84 -10.51
C GLY A 182 -16.09 1.68 -11.96
N SER A 183 -15.36 0.60 -12.24
CA SER A 183 -14.89 0.26 -13.59
C SER A 183 -14.36 -1.17 -13.63
N ASP A 184 -14.39 -1.80 -14.79
CA ASP A 184 -13.89 -3.16 -15.04
C ASP A 184 -12.47 -3.17 -15.65
N VAL A 185 -11.78 -2.02 -15.70
CA VAL A 185 -10.45 -1.89 -16.33
C VAL A 185 -9.32 -2.55 -15.55
N LEU A 186 -9.55 -2.88 -14.29
CA LEU A 186 -8.69 -3.73 -13.47
C LEU A 186 -9.59 -4.71 -12.71
N HIS A 187 -9.41 -5.98 -12.96
CA HIS A 187 -10.17 -7.04 -12.34
C HIS A 187 -9.23 -8.07 -11.71
N ALA A 188 -9.52 -8.47 -10.50
CA ALA A 188 -8.91 -9.62 -9.82
C ALA A 188 -10.05 -10.52 -9.37
N GLY A 189 -10.13 -11.72 -9.94
CA GLY A 189 -11.20 -12.67 -9.63
C GLY A 189 -11.13 -13.13 -8.18
N GLY A 190 -12.27 -13.22 -7.52
CA GLY A 190 -12.41 -13.91 -6.26
C GLY A 190 -12.58 -15.43 -6.47
N PRO A 191 -12.56 -16.23 -5.40
CA PRO A 191 -12.89 -17.66 -5.48
C PRO A 191 -14.34 -17.81 -5.91
N ASP A 192 -14.56 -18.43 -7.05
CA ASP A 192 -15.86 -18.81 -7.56
C ASP A 192 -15.93 -20.33 -7.80
N ARG A 193 -17.05 -20.81 -8.39
CA ARG A 193 -17.23 -22.24 -8.70
C ARG A 193 -16.23 -22.77 -9.74
N ASN A 194 -15.61 -21.90 -10.51
CA ASN A 194 -14.68 -22.21 -11.60
C ASN A 194 -13.21 -21.94 -11.23
N GLY A 195 -12.94 -21.52 -9.98
CA GLY A 195 -11.61 -21.10 -9.51
C GLY A 195 -11.42 -19.60 -9.58
N SER A 196 -10.24 -19.12 -9.16
CA SER A 196 -9.87 -17.71 -9.22
C SER A 196 -9.47 -17.33 -10.64
N ALA A 197 -10.11 -16.32 -11.20
CA ALA A 197 -9.63 -15.71 -12.44
C ALA A 197 -8.36 -14.87 -12.16
N PRO A 198 -7.35 -14.93 -13.06
CA PRO A 198 -6.15 -14.10 -12.89
C PRO A 198 -6.46 -12.61 -12.98
N ILE A 199 -5.52 -11.80 -12.50
CA ILE A 199 -5.62 -10.33 -12.62
C ILE A 199 -5.57 -9.94 -14.10
N THR A 200 -6.54 -9.16 -14.53
CA THR A 200 -6.56 -8.54 -15.87
C THR A 200 -6.60 -7.02 -15.77
N MET A 201 -5.97 -6.31 -16.72
CA MET A 201 -5.84 -4.88 -16.62
C MET A 201 -5.78 -4.19 -18.00
N ASP A 202 -6.59 -3.13 -18.21
CA ASP A 202 -6.33 -2.11 -19.24
C ASP A 202 -5.36 -1.06 -18.68
N GLY A 203 -4.08 -1.26 -18.93
CA GLY A 203 -3.03 -0.37 -18.40
C GLY A 203 -3.16 1.10 -18.87
N ARG A 204 -3.78 1.38 -20.03
CA ARG A 204 -3.98 2.75 -20.51
C ARG A 204 -5.09 3.46 -19.73
N ALA A 205 -6.19 2.76 -19.47
CA ALA A 205 -7.30 3.30 -18.69
C ALA A 205 -6.89 3.50 -17.22
N VAL A 206 -6.16 2.55 -16.63
CA VAL A 206 -5.60 2.67 -15.28
C VAL A 206 -4.64 3.85 -15.18
N PHE A 207 -3.76 4.05 -16.17
CA PHE A 207 -2.84 5.20 -16.20
C PHE A 207 -3.60 6.54 -16.20
N ARG A 208 -4.59 6.69 -17.07
CA ARG A 208 -5.42 7.92 -17.15
C ARG A 208 -6.10 8.21 -15.82
N PHE A 209 -6.75 7.21 -15.24
CA PHE A 209 -7.41 7.33 -13.94
C PHE A 209 -6.44 7.76 -12.85
N ALA A 210 -5.26 7.13 -12.77
CA ALA A 210 -4.26 7.43 -11.76
C ALA A 210 -3.76 8.88 -11.87
N VAL A 211 -3.48 9.34 -13.09
CA VAL A 211 -3.03 10.72 -13.35
C VAL A 211 -4.10 11.74 -12.98
N GLU A 212 -5.37 11.50 -13.37
CA GLU A 212 -6.50 12.38 -13.02
C GLU A 212 -6.69 12.48 -11.51
N THR A 213 -6.62 11.35 -10.81
CA THR A 213 -6.90 11.27 -9.37
C THR A 213 -5.80 11.87 -8.51
N LEU A 214 -4.52 11.64 -8.84
CA LEU A 214 -3.39 12.14 -8.06
C LEU A 214 -3.22 13.66 -8.11
N GLN A 215 -3.82 14.34 -9.10
CA GLN A 215 -3.77 15.79 -9.23
C GLN A 215 -4.82 16.51 -8.37
N VAL A 216 -5.77 15.79 -7.78
CA VAL A 216 -6.83 16.39 -6.96
C VAL A 216 -6.29 16.74 -5.56
N PRO A 217 -6.21 18.03 -5.19
CA PRO A 217 -5.77 18.40 -3.85
C PRO A 217 -6.77 17.94 -2.79
N PRO A 218 -6.32 17.59 -1.57
CA PRO A 218 -7.21 17.22 -0.48
C PRO A 218 -8.23 18.32 -0.17
N ARG A 219 -9.53 17.97 -0.14
CA ARG A 219 -10.59 18.92 0.26
C ARG A 219 -10.38 19.31 1.73
N GLY A 220 -10.48 20.62 2.03
CA GLY A 220 -10.28 21.14 3.39
C GLY A 220 -8.81 21.26 3.82
N ALA A 221 -7.86 20.88 2.99
CA ALA A 221 -6.49 21.36 3.14
C ALA A 221 -6.49 22.85 2.79
N GLY A 222 -6.28 23.71 3.77
CA GLY A 222 -6.02 25.13 3.50
C GLY A 222 -4.93 25.24 2.43
N ARG A 223 -4.92 26.31 1.65
CA ARG A 223 -3.96 26.54 0.54
C ARG A 223 -2.49 26.21 0.88
N ASN A 224 -2.16 26.12 2.16
CA ASN A 224 -0.82 25.85 2.69
C ASN A 224 -0.60 24.43 3.21
N ALA A 225 -1.62 23.57 3.33
CA ALA A 225 -1.48 22.28 4.04
C ALA A 225 -1.07 21.11 3.14
N ALA A 226 -1.32 21.21 1.85
CA ALA A 226 -1.05 20.13 0.88
C ALA A 226 -0.09 20.56 -0.24
N HIS A 227 0.63 21.69 -0.08
CA HIS A 227 1.56 22.11 -1.12
C HIS A 227 2.79 21.21 -1.12
N PRO A 228 3.10 20.48 -2.21
CA PRO A 228 4.24 19.57 -2.29
C PRO A 228 5.58 20.22 -1.95
N GLN A 229 5.67 21.54 -2.13
CA GLN A 229 6.89 22.31 -1.83
C GLN A 229 7.22 22.40 -0.33
N ARG A 230 6.25 22.17 0.58
CA ARG A 230 6.46 22.20 2.03
C ARG A 230 6.60 20.83 2.68
N SER A 231 6.38 19.78 1.93
CA SER A 231 6.53 18.40 2.41
C SER A 231 7.98 17.95 2.29
N VAL A 232 8.46 17.23 3.29
CA VAL A 232 9.83 16.75 3.28
C VAL A 232 9.98 15.62 2.28
N VAL A 233 9.03 14.68 2.23
CA VAL A 233 8.98 13.56 1.27
C VAL A 233 7.52 13.21 0.94
N GLY A 234 7.22 13.01 -0.34
CA GLY A 234 5.95 12.45 -0.82
C GLY A 234 6.07 10.94 -1.04
N VAL A 235 5.15 10.18 -0.49
CA VAL A 235 5.07 8.72 -0.70
C VAL A 235 3.80 8.40 -1.47
N CYS A 236 3.97 8.08 -2.75
CA CYS A 236 2.88 7.65 -3.63
C CYS A 236 2.77 6.12 -3.65
N HIS A 237 1.62 5.62 -4.08
CA HIS A 237 1.52 4.23 -4.50
C HIS A 237 2.54 3.93 -5.60
N GLN A 238 3.32 2.87 -5.43
CA GLN A 238 4.46 2.50 -6.28
C GLN A 238 4.02 1.63 -7.47
N ALA A 239 3.03 2.08 -8.24
CA ALA A 239 2.49 1.30 -9.36
C ALA A 239 3.36 1.38 -10.61
N ASN A 240 3.84 2.58 -10.94
CA ASN A 240 4.57 2.87 -12.17
C ASN A 240 5.27 4.23 -12.03
N SER A 241 6.57 4.30 -12.35
CA SER A 241 7.35 5.54 -12.22
C SER A 241 6.79 6.67 -13.08
N ARG A 242 6.28 6.35 -14.28
CA ARG A 242 5.72 7.34 -15.22
C ARG A 242 4.46 8.04 -14.67
N ILE A 243 3.66 7.34 -13.85
CA ILE A 243 2.51 7.95 -13.18
C ILE A 243 3.01 8.99 -12.18
N ILE A 244 3.98 8.63 -11.34
CA ILE A 244 4.55 9.54 -10.34
C ILE A 244 5.20 10.74 -11.03
N ASP A 245 6.02 10.51 -12.06
CA ASP A 245 6.70 11.58 -12.81
C ASP A 245 5.71 12.55 -13.45
N HIS A 246 4.64 12.02 -14.05
CA HIS A 246 3.60 12.86 -14.64
C HIS A 246 2.93 13.74 -13.57
N CYS A 247 2.59 13.18 -12.43
CA CYS A 247 1.95 13.92 -11.34
C CYS A 247 2.89 14.97 -10.73
N VAL A 248 4.17 14.63 -10.53
CA VAL A 248 5.20 15.58 -10.04
C VAL A 248 5.32 16.76 -10.99
N LYS A 249 5.38 16.50 -12.31
CA LYS A 249 5.42 17.55 -13.35
C LYS A 249 4.15 18.40 -13.36
N ALA A 250 2.97 17.78 -13.30
CA ALA A 250 1.69 18.49 -13.28
C ALA A 250 1.51 19.38 -12.04
N LEU A 251 2.06 18.96 -10.90
CA LEU A 251 2.05 19.72 -9.65
C LEU A 251 3.16 20.78 -9.57
N ASN A 252 4.02 20.88 -10.59
CA ASN A 252 5.23 21.70 -10.57
C ASN A 252 6.05 21.50 -9.27
N ALA A 253 6.19 20.24 -8.87
CA ALA A 253 6.86 19.85 -7.63
C ALA A 253 8.30 19.37 -7.90
N ASP A 254 9.13 19.42 -6.85
CA ASP A 254 10.49 18.90 -6.92
C ASP A 254 10.49 17.37 -6.95
N PRO A 255 10.99 16.72 -8.02
CA PRO A 255 11.03 15.26 -8.14
C PRO A 255 11.79 14.58 -6.98
N ALA A 256 12.82 15.23 -6.43
CA ALA A 256 13.62 14.68 -5.33
C ALA A 256 12.82 14.47 -4.04
N LYS A 257 11.65 15.12 -3.93
CA LYS A 257 10.72 14.96 -2.80
C LYS A 257 9.77 13.77 -2.94
N PHE A 258 9.81 13.04 -4.05
CA PHE A 258 8.91 11.89 -4.28
C PHE A 258 9.72 10.60 -4.29
N TYR A 259 9.55 9.83 -3.22
CA TYR A 259 10.25 8.57 -3.06
C TYR A 259 9.74 7.51 -4.04
N LYS A 260 10.69 6.77 -4.62
CA LYS A 260 10.40 5.65 -5.52
C LYS A 260 11.23 4.45 -5.11
N ASN A 261 10.62 3.27 -5.12
CA ASN A 261 11.27 1.98 -4.88
C ASN A 261 10.69 0.84 -5.73
N MET A 262 9.76 1.17 -6.66
CA MET A 262 9.22 0.16 -7.57
C MET A 262 10.29 -0.45 -8.48
N ASP A 263 11.41 0.23 -8.68
CA ASP A 263 12.55 -0.30 -9.43
C ASP A 263 13.06 -1.63 -8.86
N ARG A 264 12.95 -1.83 -7.55
CA ARG A 264 13.40 -3.02 -6.82
C ARG A 264 12.28 -3.99 -6.43
N HIS A 265 11.07 -3.48 -6.22
CA HIS A 265 9.98 -4.27 -5.62
C HIS A 265 8.79 -4.48 -6.54
N GLY A 266 8.74 -3.80 -7.69
CA GLY A 266 7.57 -3.79 -8.55
C GLY A 266 6.37 -3.10 -7.89
N ASN A 267 5.19 -3.36 -8.44
CA ASN A 267 3.93 -2.92 -7.87
C ASN A 267 3.42 -3.95 -6.85
N THR A 268 3.58 -3.65 -5.57
CA THR A 268 3.11 -4.49 -4.46
C THR A 268 1.74 -4.06 -3.92
N SER A 269 0.91 -3.39 -4.73
CA SER A 269 -0.47 -2.99 -4.39
C SER A 269 -0.59 -2.34 -3.00
N ALA A 270 -1.32 -2.95 -2.07
CA ALA A 270 -1.54 -2.43 -0.72
C ALA A 270 -0.25 -2.33 0.12
N ALA A 271 0.77 -3.13 -0.18
CA ALA A 271 2.05 -3.10 0.52
C ALA A 271 2.97 -1.97 0.04
N SER A 272 2.73 -1.37 -1.12
CA SER A 272 3.69 -0.46 -1.76
C SER A 272 4.04 0.77 -0.92
N ILE A 273 3.05 1.42 -0.34
CA ILE A 273 3.25 2.60 0.51
C ILE A 273 3.94 2.22 1.83
N PRO A 274 3.48 1.23 2.60
CA PRO A 274 4.12 0.91 3.87
C PRO A 274 5.52 0.32 3.70
N VAL A 275 5.84 -0.38 2.60
CA VAL A 275 7.22 -0.79 2.27
C VAL A 275 8.08 0.44 1.99
N ALA A 276 7.59 1.40 1.21
CA ALA A 276 8.31 2.64 0.96
C ALA A 276 8.55 3.46 2.24
N LEU A 277 7.56 3.54 3.13
CA LEU A 277 7.70 4.18 4.44
C LEU A 277 8.75 3.47 5.31
N ASN A 278 8.78 2.14 5.29
CA ASN A 278 9.78 1.37 6.02
C ASN A 278 11.20 1.64 5.51
N GLU A 279 11.43 1.62 4.20
CA GLU A 279 12.74 1.93 3.64
C GLU A 279 13.19 3.36 3.96
N LEU A 280 12.28 4.33 3.90
CA LEU A 280 12.58 5.71 4.29
C LEU A 280 12.98 5.80 5.77
N ALA A 281 12.30 5.07 6.66
CA ALA A 281 12.65 5.01 8.07
C ALA A 281 14.04 4.39 8.30
N GLU A 282 14.33 3.28 7.62
CA GLU A 282 15.64 2.58 7.70
C GLU A 282 16.79 3.45 7.20
N ARG A 283 16.53 4.31 6.22
CA ARG A 283 17.51 5.27 5.69
C ARG A 283 17.63 6.56 6.50
N GLY A 284 16.86 6.70 7.59
CA GLY A 284 16.82 7.94 8.37
C GLY A 284 16.24 9.16 7.64
N LEU A 285 15.50 8.91 6.54
CA LEU A 285 14.89 9.96 5.72
C LEU A 285 13.50 10.36 6.20
N LEU A 286 12.96 9.68 7.22
CA LEU A 286 11.76 10.09 7.93
C LEU A 286 12.16 10.95 9.13
N PRO A 287 11.93 12.28 9.12
CA PRO A 287 12.23 13.12 10.27
C PRO A 287 11.46 12.62 11.50
N ALA A 288 12.16 12.51 12.63
CA ALA A 288 11.53 12.17 13.90
C ALA A 288 10.44 13.19 14.24
N GLY A 289 9.25 12.72 14.59
CA GLY A 289 8.12 13.58 14.90
C GLY A 289 7.46 14.26 13.70
N ALA A 290 7.83 13.93 12.46
CA ALA A 290 7.17 14.46 11.28
C ALA A 290 5.71 14.02 11.24
N SER A 291 4.82 15.00 11.43
CA SER A 291 3.37 14.82 11.45
C SER A 291 2.72 15.07 10.08
N ARG A 292 3.50 15.40 9.06
CA ARG A 292 3.01 15.79 7.74
C ARG A 292 3.68 14.97 6.64
N TRP A 293 3.00 13.92 6.25
CA TRP A 293 3.38 13.11 5.10
C TRP A 293 2.27 13.20 4.06
N PRO A 294 2.51 13.75 2.88
CA PRO A 294 1.61 13.53 1.79
C PRO A 294 1.76 12.08 1.34
N VAL A 295 0.84 11.25 1.76
CA VAL A 295 0.68 9.89 1.27
C VAL A 295 -0.47 9.93 0.28
N SER A 296 -0.19 9.51 -0.95
CA SER A 296 -1.20 9.45 -2.00
C SER A 296 -1.26 8.04 -2.57
N ALA A 297 -2.42 7.44 -2.50
CA ALA A 297 -2.72 6.21 -3.19
C ALA A 297 -3.84 6.48 -4.19
N SER A 298 -3.52 6.35 -5.47
CA SER A 298 -4.49 6.13 -6.51
C SER A 298 -4.37 4.66 -6.89
N ALA A 299 -5.42 3.92 -6.64
CA ALA A 299 -5.57 2.60 -7.22
C ALA A 299 -6.39 2.72 -8.50
N ALA A 300 -6.36 1.69 -9.31
CA ALA A 300 -7.34 1.49 -10.35
C ALA A 300 -8.76 1.65 -9.80
N PRO A 301 -9.71 2.00 -10.67
CA PRO A 301 -11.10 2.18 -10.27
C PRO A 301 -11.58 0.98 -9.48
N ASP A 302 -11.97 1.22 -8.25
CA ASP A 302 -12.51 0.18 -7.38
C ASP A 302 -13.94 -0.14 -7.81
N MET A 303 -14.26 -1.42 -7.87
CA MET A 303 -15.57 -1.93 -8.22
C MET A 303 -16.56 -1.66 -7.08
N GLY A 304 -17.19 -0.52 -7.07
CA GLY A 304 -18.23 -0.24 -6.09
C GLY A 304 -18.58 1.25 -6.03
N ARG A 305 -19.68 1.60 -6.69
CA ARG A 305 -20.26 2.93 -6.62
C ARG A 305 -20.80 3.20 -5.22
N ARG A 306 -19.98 3.83 -4.38
CA ARG A 306 -20.48 4.56 -3.20
C ARG A 306 -19.67 5.83 -3.07
N ASP A 307 -20.32 6.94 -3.38
CA ASP A 307 -19.85 8.28 -3.03
C ASP A 307 -19.88 8.41 -1.51
N PHE A 308 -18.74 8.51 -0.89
CA PHE A 308 -18.64 8.94 0.50
C PHE A 308 -17.98 10.30 0.52
N SER A 309 -18.80 11.35 0.57
CA SER A 309 -18.36 12.66 1.03
C SER A 309 -18.38 12.65 2.56
N VAL A 310 -17.25 12.92 3.18
CA VAL A 310 -17.14 13.28 4.59
C VAL A 310 -16.55 14.67 4.70
#